data_0cd6e1b5df51e6e64daf52e09840de9b
#
_entry.id   0cd6e1b5df51e6e64daf52e09840de9b
#
_cell.length_a   1.000
_cell.length_b   1.000
_cell.length_c   1.000
_cell.angle_alpha   90.00
_cell.angle_beta   90.00
_cell.angle_gamma   90.00
#
_symmetry.space_group_name_H-M   'P 1'
#
loop_
_entity.id
_entity.type
_entity.pdbx_description
1 polymer ?
#
loop_
_entity_poly.entity_id
_entity_poly.type
_entity_poly.pdbx_seq_one_letter_code
_entity_poly.pdbx_strand_id
1 'polypeptide(L)'
;MSQFQPISASSKSSVFTKSTKVATRVVRGRRPLLRDLGLVLTHIGELPWLLFPLRSEPDVHPELLPTSYPSYVDYVSVVAQMIVPTERKSISYGTLAVIPTDYVWPQEKRQSKWFFINGICTSPAMALLETREMAAAFQRPIHLIHTPTAGVVRDLWGAVTARTLRKDGRLSRPSFNIIKNALLSHEKVVLTTYSQGTIIASYVVRKILKDPVLRLHAHKLEVYCIGGAADSLHTDRGLSAEHGHSVPYVEHFANGKDFFARVGVLAHYHDTSGAIFVIPNKKGHMLNDHYIKGIGRGDYCDQRSRLYKYANGGEAGAHDYIPTDRRR
;
A
#
# COMPACT_ATOMS: atom_id res chain seq x y z
N MET A 1 28.29 -1.17 25.89
CA MET A 1 29.24 -1.82 24.98
C MET A 1 28.81 -3.26 24.85
N SER A 2 28.14 -3.64 23.76
CA SER A 2 27.80 -5.03 23.42
C SER A 2 27.96 -5.15 21.91
N GLN A 3 28.93 -5.96 21.49
CA GLN A 3 29.36 -6.19 20.13
C GLN A 3 28.38 -7.14 19.43
N PHE A 4 27.90 -6.75 18.26
CA PHE A 4 27.24 -7.66 17.34
C PHE A 4 28.27 -8.18 16.33
N GLN A 5 28.45 -9.50 16.29
CA GLN A 5 29.22 -10.19 15.24
C GLN A 5 28.30 -10.57 14.06
N PRO A 6 28.79 -10.51 12.82
CA PRO A 6 28.06 -10.95 11.64
C PRO A 6 28.24 -12.44 11.40
N ILE A 7 27.14 -13.12 11.06
CA ILE A 7 27.14 -14.52 10.64
C ILE A 7 27.47 -14.58 9.14
N SER A 8 28.57 -15.26 8.80
CA SER A 8 28.99 -15.57 7.43
C SER A 8 28.22 -16.78 6.91
N ALA A 9 27.61 -16.66 5.73
CA ALA A 9 27.04 -17.80 4.99
C ALA A 9 27.93 -18.11 3.76
N SER A 10 28.45 -19.33 3.78
CA SER A 10 29.30 -19.96 2.78
C SER A 10 28.56 -20.25 1.46
N SER A 11 29.20 -19.94 0.37
CA SER A 11 28.80 -20.24 -1.02
C SER A 11 28.99 -21.71 -1.37
N LYS A 12 28.04 -22.32 -2.06
CA LYS A 12 28.30 -23.41 -3.03
C LYS A 12 27.46 -23.20 -4.29
N SER A 13 28.14 -22.92 -5.36
CA SER A 13 27.66 -22.93 -6.73
C SER A 13 27.44 -24.35 -7.22
N SER A 14 26.36 -24.64 -7.94
CA SER A 14 26.34 -25.70 -8.93
C SER A 14 25.56 -25.24 -10.17
N VAL A 15 26.27 -25.27 -11.27
CA VAL A 15 25.84 -25.10 -12.64
C VAL A 15 24.94 -26.28 -13.03
N PHE A 16 23.76 -26.02 -13.59
CA PHE A 16 23.06 -26.98 -14.44
C PHE A 16 22.43 -26.31 -15.66
N THR A 17 22.80 -26.82 -16.80
CA THR A 17 22.49 -26.42 -18.16
C THR A 17 21.14 -26.90 -18.67
N LYS A 18 20.51 -26.06 -19.43
CA LYS A 18 19.59 -26.19 -20.59
C LYS A 18 18.72 -27.43 -20.80
N SER A 19 17.51 -27.10 -21.20
CA SER A 19 16.54 -27.76 -22.10
C SER A 19 15.29 -28.35 -21.44
N THR A 20 14.19 -27.67 -21.61
CA THR A 20 12.94 -28.14 -22.24
C THR A 20 11.86 -27.04 -22.14
N LYS A 21 11.75 -26.26 -23.19
CA LYS A 21 10.57 -25.41 -23.44
C LYS A 21 9.53 -26.32 -24.10
N VAL A 22 8.34 -26.47 -23.50
CA VAL A 22 7.02 -26.60 -24.13
C VAL A 22 5.91 -27.03 -23.13
N ALA A 23 6.21 -27.72 -22.01
CA ALA A 23 5.16 -28.25 -21.11
C ALA A 23 4.79 -27.37 -19.91
N THR A 24 5.33 -26.16 -19.79
CA THR A 24 5.31 -25.37 -18.54
C THR A 24 4.17 -24.34 -18.46
N ARG A 25 3.28 -24.23 -19.43
CA ARG A 25 2.29 -23.13 -19.46
C ARG A 25 0.99 -23.39 -18.68
N VAL A 26 0.62 -24.64 -18.44
CA VAL A 26 -0.62 -25.01 -17.75
C VAL A 26 -0.43 -25.25 -16.25
N VAL A 27 0.76 -25.64 -15.82
CA VAL A 27 1.09 -25.92 -14.41
C VAL A 27 1.39 -24.64 -13.61
N ARG A 28 1.69 -23.54 -14.29
CA ARG A 28 2.08 -22.25 -13.65
C ARG A 28 0.94 -21.55 -12.88
N GLY A 29 -0.33 -21.84 -13.16
CA GLY A 29 -1.47 -21.16 -12.51
C GLY A 29 -1.92 -21.79 -11.18
N ARG A 30 -1.64 -23.08 -10.95
CA ARG A 30 -2.11 -23.78 -9.72
C ARG A 30 -1.15 -23.65 -8.54
N ARG A 31 0.15 -23.63 -8.78
CA ARG A 31 1.17 -23.53 -7.70
C ARG A 31 1.10 -22.21 -6.92
N PRO A 32 0.95 -21.04 -7.55
CA PRO A 32 0.77 -19.76 -6.82
C PRO A 32 -0.49 -19.75 -5.96
N LEU A 33 -1.61 -20.27 -6.48
CA LEU A 33 -2.88 -20.31 -5.73
C LEU A 33 -2.80 -21.21 -4.50
N LEU A 34 -2.19 -22.40 -4.62
CA LEU A 34 -1.99 -23.29 -3.48
C LEU A 34 -1.04 -22.72 -2.44
N ARG A 35 0.01 -21.99 -2.87
CA ARG A 35 0.90 -21.28 -1.96
C ARG A 35 0.16 -20.19 -1.21
N ASP A 36 -0.63 -19.40 -1.91
CA ASP A 36 -1.41 -18.32 -1.30
C ASP A 36 -2.47 -18.86 -0.34
N LEU A 37 -3.13 -19.96 -0.68
CA LEU A 37 -4.06 -20.63 0.23
C LEU A 37 -3.31 -21.18 1.48
N GLY A 38 -2.14 -21.75 1.31
CA GLY A 38 -1.28 -22.20 2.41
C GLY A 38 -0.91 -21.04 3.35
N LEU A 39 -0.52 -19.86 2.79
CA LEU A 39 -0.23 -18.67 3.58
C LEU A 39 -1.45 -18.18 4.37
N VAL A 40 -2.63 -18.15 3.74
CA VAL A 40 -3.88 -17.77 4.43
C VAL A 40 -4.16 -18.72 5.60
N LEU A 41 -4.07 -20.03 5.37
CA LEU A 41 -4.32 -21.04 6.42
C LEU A 41 -3.29 -20.95 7.56
N THR A 42 -2.02 -20.71 7.24
CA THR A 42 -0.95 -20.58 8.24
C THR A 42 -1.19 -19.37 9.17
N HIS A 43 -1.77 -18.28 8.64
CA HIS A 43 -1.97 -17.04 9.38
C HIS A 43 -3.41 -16.78 9.82
N ILE A 44 -4.33 -17.72 9.60
CA ILE A 44 -5.76 -17.55 9.92
C ILE A 44 -6.01 -17.18 11.38
N GLY A 45 -5.18 -17.67 12.30
CA GLY A 45 -5.23 -17.31 13.72
C GLY A 45 -4.92 -15.84 14.03
N GLU A 46 -4.41 -15.08 13.05
CA GLU A 46 -4.12 -13.64 13.20
C GLU A 46 -5.31 -12.77 12.77
N LEU A 47 -6.35 -13.34 12.15
CA LEU A 47 -7.55 -12.60 11.74
C LEU A 47 -8.21 -11.78 12.86
N PRO A 48 -8.37 -12.28 14.10
CA PRO A 48 -8.93 -11.48 15.19
C PRO A 48 -8.11 -10.21 15.46
N TRP A 49 -6.80 -10.26 15.23
CA TRP A 49 -5.89 -9.12 15.45
C TRP A 49 -5.97 -8.06 14.36
N LEU A 50 -6.75 -8.25 13.30
CA LEU A 50 -6.98 -7.20 12.29
C LEU A 50 -7.61 -5.96 12.91
N LEU A 51 -8.53 -6.17 13.84
CA LEU A 51 -9.32 -5.12 14.47
C LEU A 51 -8.77 -4.72 15.85
N PHE A 52 -7.94 -5.55 16.49
CA PHE A 52 -7.45 -5.35 17.85
C PHE A 52 -5.92 -5.13 17.90
N PRO A 53 -5.41 -4.38 18.90
CA PRO A 53 -6.17 -3.71 19.95
C PRO A 53 -6.86 -2.45 19.42
N LEU A 54 -8.11 -2.19 19.85
CA LEU A 54 -8.73 -0.88 19.67
C LEU A 54 -8.06 0.08 20.65
N ARG A 55 -7.41 1.10 20.13
CA ARG A 55 -6.75 2.13 20.94
C ARG A 55 -7.50 3.44 20.78
N SER A 56 -8.01 3.96 21.88
CA SER A 56 -8.50 5.34 21.93
C SER A 56 -7.38 6.22 22.45
N GLU A 57 -6.54 6.72 21.55
CA GLU A 57 -5.59 7.78 21.91
C GLU A 57 -6.25 9.14 21.64
N PRO A 58 -6.02 10.17 22.48
CA PRO A 58 -6.41 11.53 22.14
C PRO A 58 -5.90 11.88 20.74
N ASP A 59 -6.69 12.63 19.98
CA ASP A 59 -6.33 13.12 18.62
C ASP A 59 -6.28 12.08 17.50
N VAL A 60 -6.81 10.88 17.68
CA VAL A 60 -7.08 9.92 16.59
C VAL A 60 -8.56 9.61 16.51
N HIS A 61 -9.05 9.52 15.30
CA HIS A 61 -10.38 8.97 15.02
C HIS A 61 -10.24 7.54 14.51
N PRO A 62 -10.20 6.52 15.41
CA PRO A 62 -10.14 5.12 15.01
C PRO A 62 -11.36 4.73 14.19
N GLU A 63 -11.17 3.90 13.18
CA GLU A 63 -12.21 3.52 12.22
C GLU A 63 -13.41 2.81 12.87
N LEU A 64 -13.18 2.11 13.97
CA LEU A 64 -14.18 1.27 14.64
C LEU A 64 -14.67 1.83 15.98
N LEU A 65 -14.49 3.13 16.23
CA LEU A 65 -15.08 3.78 17.41
C LEU A 65 -16.28 4.64 17.02
N PRO A 66 -17.39 4.56 17.77
CA PRO A 66 -18.59 5.37 17.52
C PRO A 66 -18.30 6.87 17.51
N THR A 67 -17.37 7.32 18.35
CA THR A 67 -16.97 8.73 18.49
C THR A 67 -16.30 9.32 17.25
N SER A 68 -15.86 8.47 16.31
CA SER A 68 -15.25 8.88 15.04
C SER A 68 -16.30 9.27 13.98
N TYR A 69 -17.58 9.13 14.28
CA TYR A 69 -18.68 9.39 13.34
C TYR A 69 -19.65 10.42 13.92
N PRO A 70 -20.35 11.18 13.04
CA PRO A 70 -21.29 12.23 13.48
C PRO A 70 -22.42 11.72 14.35
N SER A 71 -22.87 10.48 14.12
CA SER A 71 -23.92 9.84 14.92
C SER A 71 -23.66 8.34 15.10
N TYR A 72 -24.30 7.74 16.12
CA TYR A 72 -24.28 6.29 16.33
C TYR A 72 -24.91 5.52 15.16
N VAL A 73 -25.87 6.10 14.47
CA VAL A 73 -26.50 5.52 13.26
C VAL A 73 -25.49 5.45 12.12
N ASP A 74 -24.68 6.49 11.91
CA ASP A 74 -23.62 6.51 10.91
C ASP A 74 -22.58 5.42 11.21
N TYR A 75 -22.16 5.29 12.47
CA TYR A 75 -21.25 4.24 12.90
C TYR A 75 -21.81 2.84 12.60
N VAL A 76 -23.04 2.54 13.01
CA VAL A 76 -23.69 1.25 12.76
C VAL A 76 -23.80 0.98 11.25
N SER A 77 -24.14 2.00 10.46
CA SER A 77 -24.20 1.90 9.00
C SER A 77 -22.84 1.53 8.41
N VAL A 78 -21.77 2.18 8.86
CA VAL A 78 -20.40 1.89 8.39
C VAL A 78 -19.99 0.46 8.73
N VAL A 79 -20.20 0.02 9.97
CA VAL A 79 -19.88 -1.36 10.39
C VAL A 79 -20.71 -2.38 9.61
N ALA A 80 -22.00 -2.12 9.40
CA ALA A 80 -22.84 -2.99 8.58
C ALA A 80 -22.33 -3.10 7.13
N GLN A 81 -21.89 -1.99 6.55
CA GLN A 81 -21.35 -1.96 5.19
C GLN A 81 -20.01 -2.71 5.03
N MET A 82 -19.25 -2.89 6.12
CA MET A 82 -18.06 -3.74 6.09
C MET A 82 -18.42 -5.22 5.90
N ILE A 83 -19.54 -5.64 6.46
CA ILE A 83 -19.95 -7.06 6.53
C ILE A 83 -20.84 -7.41 5.33
N VAL A 84 -21.82 -6.56 5.04
CA VAL A 84 -22.84 -6.77 4.02
C VAL A 84 -22.40 -6.13 2.71
N PRO A 85 -22.47 -6.86 1.58
CA PRO A 85 -22.19 -6.28 0.27
C PRO A 85 -23.13 -5.11 -0.01
N THR A 86 -22.61 -3.91 -0.13
CA THR A 86 -23.39 -2.79 -0.60
C THR A 86 -23.60 -2.91 -2.09
N GLU A 87 -24.86 -2.75 -2.53
CA GLU A 87 -25.20 -2.84 -3.95
C GLU A 87 -24.37 -1.88 -4.79
N ARG A 88 -23.80 -2.40 -5.87
CA ARG A 88 -22.90 -1.73 -6.83
C ARG A 88 -23.49 -0.53 -7.58
N LYS A 89 -24.70 -0.06 -7.25
CA LYS A 89 -25.49 0.82 -8.13
C LYS A 89 -25.03 2.28 -8.24
N SER A 90 -24.08 2.75 -7.44
CA SER A 90 -23.57 4.13 -7.59
C SER A 90 -22.14 4.31 -7.10
N ILE A 91 -21.23 3.45 -7.55
CA ILE A 91 -19.84 3.66 -7.21
C ILE A 91 -19.23 4.51 -8.30
N SER A 92 -19.31 5.81 -8.08
CA SER A 92 -18.48 6.75 -8.80
C SER A 92 -17.03 6.51 -8.38
N TYR A 93 -16.23 5.96 -9.29
CA TYR A 93 -14.78 6.00 -9.19
C TYR A 93 -14.36 7.46 -9.39
N GLY A 94 -14.64 8.28 -8.39
CA GLY A 94 -14.30 9.71 -8.38
C GLY A 94 -13.22 10.00 -7.38
N THR A 95 -12.36 10.95 -7.69
CA THR A 95 -11.45 11.53 -6.72
C THR A 95 -12.22 12.55 -5.89
N LEU A 96 -12.27 12.34 -4.58
CA LEU A 96 -12.72 13.34 -3.64
C LEU A 96 -11.49 14.05 -3.08
N ALA A 97 -11.42 15.37 -3.26
CA ALA A 97 -10.41 16.16 -2.56
C ALA A 97 -10.83 16.31 -1.10
N VAL A 98 -9.95 15.90 -0.18
CA VAL A 98 -10.17 16.07 1.25
C VAL A 98 -9.19 17.12 1.73
N ILE A 99 -9.70 18.29 2.10
CA ILE A 99 -8.92 19.38 2.68
C ILE A 99 -9.52 19.63 4.07
N PRO A 100 -8.71 19.56 5.16
CA PRO A 100 -9.19 20.02 6.46
C PRO A 100 -9.71 21.47 6.35
N THR A 101 -10.89 21.74 6.86
CA THR A 101 -11.62 22.99 6.66
C THR A 101 -10.92 24.21 7.24
N ASP A 102 -10.05 24.02 8.18
CA ASP A 102 -9.40 25.01 9.04
C ASP A 102 -7.91 25.24 8.72
N TYR A 103 -7.35 24.55 7.73
CA TYR A 103 -5.95 24.67 7.38
C TYR A 103 -5.73 25.32 6.00
N VAL A 104 -5.01 26.45 5.99
CA VAL A 104 -4.58 27.11 4.75
C VAL A 104 -3.29 26.46 4.26
N TRP A 105 -3.38 25.71 3.16
CA TRP A 105 -2.24 25.02 2.57
C TRP A 105 -1.28 26.01 1.90
N PRO A 106 0.01 26.05 2.31
CA PRO A 106 1.02 26.85 1.62
C PRO A 106 1.14 26.47 0.14
N GLN A 107 1.40 27.45 -0.71
CA GLN A 107 1.44 27.26 -2.17
C GLN A 107 2.54 26.26 -2.58
N GLU A 108 3.67 26.26 -1.87
CA GLU A 108 4.78 25.34 -2.12
C GLU A 108 4.37 23.87 -1.93
N LYS A 109 3.50 23.58 -0.98
CA LYS A 109 2.99 22.22 -0.75
C LYS A 109 2.00 21.73 -1.82
N ARG A 110 1.50 22.66 -2.67
CA ARG A 110 0.59 22.34 -3.79
C ARG A 110 1.32 21.81 -5.02
N GLN A 111 2.63 21.89 -5.08
CA GLN A 111 3.42 21.38 -6.21
C GLN A 111 3.38 19.86 -6.31
N SER A 112 3.13 19.17 -5.21
CA SER A 112 2.95 17.72 -5.16
C SER A 112 1.46 17.35 -5.13
N LYS A 113 1.07 16.36 -5.94
CA LYS A 113 -0.29 15.82 -5.97
C LYS A 113 -0.35 14.54 -5.17
N TRP A 114 -1.15 14.53 -4.11
CA TRP A 114 -1.29 13.38 -3.21
C TRP A 114 -2.58 12.62 -3.44
N PHE A 115 -2.45 11.30 -3.49
CA PHE A 115 -3.57 10.38 -3.65
C PHE A 115 -3.54 9.30 -2.58
N PHE A 116 -4.73 8.84 -2.20
CA PHE A 116 -4.91 7.70 -1.31
C PHE A 116 -5.84 6.67 -1.95
N ILE A 117 -5.45 5.39 -1.92
CA ILE A 117 -6.28 4.24 -2.32
C ILE A 117 -6.56 3.41 -1.07
N ASN A 118 -7.83 3.29 -0.70
CA ASN A 118 -8.29 2.55 0.49
C ASN A 118 -8.13 1.02 0.36
N GLY A 119 -8.30 0.33 1.48
CA GLY A 119 -8.32 -1.11 1.59
C GLY A 119 -9.65 -1.77 1.21
N ILE A 120 -9.78 -3.07 1.52
CA ILE A 120 -11.05 -3.80 1.46
C ILE A 120 -11.98 -3.37 2.60
N CYS A 121 -13.26 -3.71 2.47
CA CYS A 121 -14.27 -3.51 3.52
C CYS A 121 -14.42 -2.05 3.97
N THR A 122 -13.94 -1.10 3.17
CA THR A 122 -13.96 0.31 3.50
C THR A 122 -15.16 0.98 2.82
N SER A 123 -16.14 1.41 3.62
CA SER A 123 -17.26 2.22 3.14
C SER A 123 -16.78 3.62 2.70
N PRO A 124 -17.55 4.37 1.91
CA PRO A 124 -17.18 5.74 1.54
C PRO A 124 -16.91 6.64 2.77
N ALA A 125 -17.72 6.51 3.83
CA ALA A 125 -17.55 7.28 5.06
C ALA A 125 -16.24 6.93 5.79
N MET A 126 -15.92 5.62 5.88
CA MET A 126 -14.65 5.16 6.45
C MET A 126 -13.46 5.63 5.60
N ALA A 127 -13.54 5.52 4.27
CA ALA A 127 -12.47 5.99 3.40
C ALA A 127 -12.22 7.50 3.53
N LEU A 128 -13.27 8.28 3.74
CA LEU A 128 -13.15 9.71 4.03
C LEU A 128 -12.48 9.96 5.39
N LEU A 129 -12.85 9.18 6.43
CA LEU A 129 -12.22 9.25 7.75
C LEU A 129 -10.71 8.93 7.65
N GLU A 130 -10.35 7.83 7.01
CA GLU A 130 -8.96 7.45 6.75
C GLU A 130 -8.19 8.55 6.00
N THR A 131 -8.82 9.14 4.99
CA THR A 131 -8.19 10.22 4.19
C THR A 131 -7.99 11.49 5.02
N ARG A 132 -8.93 11.84 5.90
CA ARG A 132 -8.82 12.98 6.82
C ARG A 132 -7.65 12.81 7.79
N GLU A 133 -7.54 11.65 8.41
CA GLU A 133 -6.44 11.35 9.32
C GLU A 133 -5.08 11.42 8.62
N MET A 134 -4.99 10.90 7.39
CA MET A 134 -3.79 11.04 6.59
C MET A 134 -3.49 12.51 6.22
N ALA A 135 -4.51 13.27 5.81
CA ALA A 135 -4.35 14.69 5.49
C ALA A 135 -3.89 15.49 6.71
N ALA A 136 -4.40 15.18 7.89
CA ALA A 136 -3.98 15.78 9.15
C ALA A 136 -2.54 15.38 9.52
N ALA A 137 -2.19 14.09 9.43
CA ALA A 137 -0.86 13.58 9.77
C ALA A 137 0.25 14.17 8.89
N PHE A 138 -0.03 14.34 7.59
CA PHE A 138 0.93 14.88 6.63
C PHE A 138 0.73 16.37 6.34
N GLN A 139 -0.31 16.99 6.89
CA GLN A 139 -0.68 18.39 6.66
C GLN A 139 -0.67 18.73 5.16
N ARG A 140 -1.43 17.96 4.36
CA ARG A 140 -1.51 18.07 2.90
C ARG A 140 -2.88 17.71 2.37
N PRO A 141 -3.34 18.35 1.25
CA PRO A 141 -4.54 17.91 0.57
C PRO A 141 -4.32 16.53 -0.06
N ILE A 142 -5.15 15.57 0.32
CA ILE A 142 -5.11 14.20 -0.21
C ILE A 142 -6.37 13.91 -1.00
N HIS A 143 -6.21 13.39 -2.22
CA HIS A 143 -7.30 13.00 -3.10
C HIS A 143 -7.59 11.51 -2.92
N LEU A 144 -8.76 11.19 -2.37
CA LEU A 144 -9.21 9.82 -2.24
C LEU A 144 -9.56 9.21 -3.60
N ILE A 145 -8.96 8.08 -3.92
CA ILE A 145 -9.39 7.18 -4.99
C ILE A 145 -10.12 6.02 -4.31
N HIS A 146 -11.43 6.17 -4.11
CA HIS A 146 -12.22 5.16 -3.43
C HIS A 146 -12.39 3.90 -4.27
N THR A 147 -12.05 2.75 -3.68
CA THR A 147 -12.30 1.43 -4.26
C THR A 147 -13.45 0.77 -3.51
N PRO A 148 -14.50 0.36 -4.23
CA PRO A 148 -15.69 -0.18 -3.60
C PRO A 148 -15.45 -1.52 -2.95
N THR A 149 -16.15 -1.77 -1.84
CA THR A 149 -16.19 -3.06 -1.16
C THR A 149 -17.32 -3.95 -1.70
N ALA A 150 -17.09 -5.25 -1.74
CA ALA A 150 -18.11 -6.26 -2.02
C ALA A 150 -18.44 -7.12 -0.77
N GLY A 151 -18.02 -6.67 0.41
CA GLY A 151 -18.16 -7.37 1.69
C GLY A 151 -16.95 -8.25 2.03
N VAL A 152 -16.69 -8.45 3.32
CA VAL A 152 -15.45 -9.04 3.87
C VAL A 152 -15.05 -10.35 3.18
N VAL A 153 -15.95 -11.31 3.08
CA VAL A 153 -15.65 -12.65 2.54
C VAL A 153 -15.30 -12.59 1.06
N ARG A 154 -16.08 -11.82 0.29
CA ARG A 154 -15.87 -11.70 -1.15
C ARG A 154 -14.63 -10.88 -1.48
N ASP A 155 -14.38 -9.83 -0.70
CA ASP A 155 -13.23 -8.96 -0.89
C ASP A 155 -11.94 -9.68 -0.52
N LEU A 156 -11.92 -10.43 0.58
CA LEU A 156 -10.77 -11.26 0.96
C LEU A 156 -10.45 -12.31 -0.10
N TRP A 157 -11.46 -13.05 -0.56
CA TRP A 157 -11.31 -14.03 -1.64
C TRP A 157 -10.92 -13.37 -2.96
N GLY A 158 -11.54 -12.23 -3.27
CA GLY A 158 -11.21 -11.41 -4.44
C GLY A 158 -9.77 -10.90 -4.40
N ALA A 159 -9.27 -10.42 -3.26
CA ALA A 159 -7.91 -9.96 -3.11
C ALA A 159 -6.89 -11.09 -3.35
N VAL A 160 -7.13 -12.28 -2.79
CA VAL A 160 -6.27 -13.45 -3.01
C VAL A 160 -6.27 -13.88 -4.49
N THR A 161 -7.45 -13.96 -5.11
CA THR A 161 -7.57 -14.38 -6.52
C THR A 161 -7.07 -13.33 -7.51
N ALA A 162 -7.33 -12.05 -7.26
CA ALA A 162 -6.85 -10.94 -8.09
C ALA A 162 -5.33 -10.86 -8.09
N ARG A 163 -4.72 -11.00 -6.91
CA ARG A 163 -3.28 -11.07 -6.72
C ARG A 163 -2.70 -12.23 -7.52
N THR A 164 -3.20 -13.44 -7.32
CA THR A 164 -2.71 -14.66 -7.96
C THR A 164 -2.91 -14.67 -9.48
N LEU A 165 -4.06 -14.18 -9.96
CA LEU A 165 -4.40 -14.20 -11.38
C LEU A 165 -3.97 -12.95 -12.13
N ARG A 166 -3.51 -11.89 -11.45
CA ARG A 166 -3.14 -10.58 -12.02
C ARG A 166 -4.23 -10.00 -12.95
N LYS A 167 -5.52 -10.29 -12.66
CA LYS A 167 -6.66 -10.01 -13.54
C LYS A 167 -7.38 -8.69 -13.26
N ASP A 168 -6.94 -7.89 -12.30
CA ASP A 168 -7.72 -6.78 -11.75
C ASP A 168 -7.69 -5.47 -12.57
N GLY A 169 -7.77 -5.60 -13.89
CA GLY A 169 -7.86 -4.43 -14.76
C GLY A 169 -9.11 -3.59 -14.59
N ARG A 170 -10.22 -4.13 -14.05
CA ARG A 170 -11.48 -3.36 -13.92
C ARG A 170 -11.41 -2.34 -12.79
N LEU A 171 -10.97 -2.76 -11.60
CA LEU A 171 -10.84 -1.89 -10.43
C LEU A 171 -9.63 -0.95 -10.54
N SER A 172 -8.56 -1.42 -11.20
CA SER A 172 -7.30 -0.69 -11.26
C SER A 172 -7.19 0.31 -12.42
N ARG A 173 -8.02 0.18 -13.48
CA ARG A 173 -7.99 1.10 -14.63
C ARG A 173 -8.35 2.55 -14.27
N PRO A 174 -9.42 2.81 -13.51
CA PRO A 174 -9.73 4.18 -13.10
C PRO A 174 -8.57 4.82 -12.31
N SER A 175 -8.01 4.09 -11.35
CA SER A 175 -6.86 4.54 -10.57
C SER A 175 -5.65 4.83 -11.46
N PHE A 176 -5.37 3.95 -12.42
CA PHE A 176 -4.29 4.16 -13.40
C PHE A 176 -4.49 5.45 -14.20
N ASN A 177 -5.70 5.70 -14.72
CA ASN A 177 -5.97 6.90 -15.53
C ASN A 177 -5.80 8.19 -14.71
N ILE A 178 -6.23 8.19 -13.44
CA ILE A 178 -6.06 9.33 -12.53
C ILE A 178 -4.57 9.60 -12.30
N ILE A 179 -3.79 8.58 -11.93
CA ILE A 179 -2.35 8.72 -11.67
C ILE A 179 -1.59 9.08 -12.95
N LYS A 180 -1.94 8.49 -14.10
CA LYS A 180 -1.39 8.85 -15.41
C LYS A 180 -1.53 10.35 -15.68
N ASN A 181 -2.74 10.89 -15.55
CA ASN A 181 -3.00 12.30 -15.79
C ASN A 181 -2.21 13.20 -14.82
N ALA A 182 -2.13 12.79 -13.55
CA ALA A 182 -1.35 13.52 -12.56
C ALA A 182 0.15 13.54 -12.87
N LEU A 183 0.72 12.42 -13.31
CA LEU A 183 2.14 12.34 -13.69
C LEU A 183 2.50 13.25 -14.88
N LEU A 184 1.57 13.45 -15.80
CA LEU A 184 1.77 14.32 -16.95
C LEU A 184 1.64 15.80 -16.60
N SER A 185 0.94 16.16 -15.52
CA SER A 185 0.58 17.54 -15.18
C SER A 185 1.25 18.08 -13.91
N HIS A 186 1.91 17.25 -13.11
CA HIS A 186 2.56 17.66 -11.87
C HIS A 186 4.02 17.24 -11.81
N GLU A 187 4.82 17.97 -11.02
CA GLU A 187 6.25 17.68 -10.83
C GLU A 187 6.47 16.50 -9.87
N LYS A 188 5.56 16.30 -8.92
CA LYS A 188 5.60 15.18 -7.97
C LYS A 188 4.20 14.60 -7.77
N VAL A 189 4.10 13.28 -7.79
CA VAL A 189 2.88 12.54 -7.49
C VAL A 189 3.16 11.57 -6.35
N VAL A 190 2.42 11.69 -5.27
CA VAL A 190 2.53 10.82 -4.10
C VAL A 190 1.29 9.95 -4.05
N LEU A 191 1.49 8.64 -4.05
CA LEU A 191 0.45 7.63 -3.99
C LEU A 191 0.59 6.83 -2.70
N THR A 192 -0.25 7.12 -1.73
CA THR A 192 -0.40 6.32 -0.52
C THR A 192 -1.46 5.25 -0.74
N THR A 193 -1.20 4.03 -0.31
CA THR A 193 -2.10 2.90 -0.53
C THR A 193 -2.15 2.01 0.70
N TYR A 194 -3.33 1.48 0.97
CA TYR A 194 -3.56 0.67 2.16
C TYR A 194 -4.13 -0.70 1.79
N SER A 195 -3.61 -1.76 2.44
CA SER A 195 -4.14 -3.12 2.31
C SER A 195 -4.27 -3.56 0.84
N GLN A 196 -5.48 -3.87 0.35
CA GLN A 196 -5.76 -4.21 -1.05
C GLN A 196 -5.38 -3.09 -2.03
N GLY A 197 -5.40 -1.83 -1.60
CA GLY A 197 -4.95 -0.71 -2.43
C GLY A 197 -3.53 -0.89 -2.96
N THR A 198 -2.68 -1.65 -2.26
CA THR A 198 -1.31 -1.96 -2.71
C THR A 198 -1.27 -2.88 -3.92
N ILE A 199 -2.28 -3.76 -4.11
CA ILE A 199 -2.43 -4.58 -5.32
C ILE A 199 -2.74 -3.67 -6.52
N ILE A 200 -3.58 -2.65 -6.30
CA ILE A 200 -3.88 -1.64 -7.32
C ILE A 200 -2.64 -0.82 -7.64
N ALA A 201 -1.87 -0.39 -6.63
CA ALA A 201 -0.60 0.30 -6.83
C ALA A 201 0.39 -0.52 -7.67
N SER A 202 0.53 -1.82 -7.38
CA SER A 202 1.35 -2.74 -8.18
C SER A 202 0.92 -2.76 -9.65
N TYR A 203 -0.38 -2.77 -9.94
CA TYR A 203 -0.89 -2.67 -11.31
C TYR A 203 -0.55 -1.31 -11.94
N VAL A 204 -0.77 -0.21 -11.23
CA VAL A 204 -0.52 1.16 -11.71
C VAL A 204 0.96 1.32 -12.06
N VAL A 205 1.88 0.98 -11.15
CA VAL A 205 3.33 1.05 -11.37
C VAL A 205 3.73 0.21 -12.58
N ARG A 206 3.25 -1.03 -12.66
CA ARG A 206 3.53 -1.92 -13.79
C ARG A 206 3.05 -1.34 -15.13
N LYS A 207 1.92 -0.65 -15.15
CA LYS A 207 1.39 -0.01 -16.37
C LYS A 207 2.20 1.22 -16.75
N ILE A 208 2.58 2.06 -15.79
CA ILE A 208 3.45 3.21 -16.02
C ILE A 208 4.79 2.78 -16.62
N LEU A 209 5.43 1.77 -16.05
CA LEU A 209 6.72 1.28 -16.51
C LEU A 209 6.68 0.59 -17.89
N LYS A 210 5.50 0.12 -18.32
CA LYS A 210 5.30 -0.48 -19.64
C LYS A 210 4.99 0.54 -20.73
N ASP A 211 4.53 1.72 -20.36
CA ASP A 211 4.19 2.79 -21.30
C ASP A 211 5.46 3.62 -21.58
N PRO A 212 5.90 3.74 -22.84
CA PRO A 212 7.14 4.46 -23.17
C PRO A 212 7.14 5.92 -22.73
N VAL A 213 6.00 6.60 -22.81
CA VAL A 213 5.86 8.01 -22.44
C VAL A 213 5.83 8.16 -20.92
N LEU A 214 4.98 7.40 -20.25
CA LEU A 214 4.81 7.51 -18.78
C LEU A 214 6.07 7.09 -18.03
N ARG A 215 6.84 6.16 -18.59
CA ARG A 215 8.09 5.71 -17.98
C ARG A 215 9.11 6.85 -17.83
N LEU A 216 9.13 7.81 -18.74
CA LEU A 216 9.98 9.00 -18.63
C LEU A 216 9.62 9.88 -17.42
N HIS A 217 8.38 9.80 -16.96
CA HIS A 217 7.87 10.53 -15.79
C HIS A 217 7.84 9.69 -14.50
N ALA A 218 8.29 8.43 -14.55
CA ALA A 218 8.18 7.51 -13.42
C ALA A 218 8.93 7.99 -12.16
N HIS A 219 9.99 8.78 -12.31
CA HIS A 219 10.75 9.39 -11.20
C HIS A 219 9.93 10.39 -10.37
N LYS A 220 8.86 10.94 -10.95
CA LYS A 220 7.93 11.83 -10.24
C LYS A 220 7.02 11.10 -9.26
N LEU A 221 6.93 9.76 -9.37
CA LEU A 221 6.02 8.94 -8.56
C LEU A 221 6.71 8.41 -7.31
N GLU A 222 6.13 8.74 -6.18
CA GLU A 222 6.43 8.10 -4.89
C GLU A 222 5.25 7.23 -4.46
N VAL A 223 5.50 5.97 -4.08
CA VAL A 223 4.48 5.00 -3.68
C VAL A 223 4.72 4.54 -2.26
N TYR A 224 3.75 4.70 -1.40
CA TYR A 224 3.78 4.30 0.00
C TYR A 224 2.72 3.25 0.26
N CYS A 225 3.16 2.02 0.56
CA CYS A 225 2.31 0.85 0.76
C CYS A 225 2.18 0.55 2.25
N ILE A 226 0.98 0.68 2.81
CA ILE A 226 0.71 0.51 4.24
C ILE A 226 -0.10 -0.79 4.43
N GLY A 227 0.36 -1.70 5.29
CA GLY A 227 -0.30 -2.99 5.54
C GLY A 227 -0.49 -3.82 4.26
N GLY A 228 0.52 -3.85 3.38
CA GLY A 228 0.40 -4.26 1.99
C GLY A 228 0.00 -5.71 1.77
N ALA A 229 -1.12 -5.93 1.06
CA ALA A 229 -1.60 -7.24 0.62
C ALA A 229 -1.03 -7.69 -0.74
N ALA A 230 -0.27 -6.84 -1.45
CA ALA A 230 0.34 -7.19 -2.72
C ALA A 230 1.41 -8.27 -2.57
N ASP A 231 1.47 -9.20 -3.53
CA ASP A 231 2.50 -10.24 -3.64
C ASP A 231 3.76 -9.76 -4.37
N SER A 232 3.66 -8.64 -5.05
CA SER A 232 4.78 -8.09 -5.83
C SER A 232 4.52 -6.63 -6.19
N LEU A 233 5.56 -5.81 -6.07
CA LEU A 233 5.62 -4.47 -6.62
C LEU A 233 7.03 -4.28 -7.17
N HIS A 234 7.17 -4.26 -8.50
CA HIS A 234 8.47 -4.16 -9.14
C HIS A 234 8.63 -2.83 -9.86
N THR A 235 9.74 -2.15 -9.63
CA THR A 235 10.09 -0.88 -10.26
C THR A 235 11.17 -1.02 -11.35
N ASP A 236 11.94 -2.11 -11.32
CA ASP A 236 13.19 -2.25 -12.08
C ASP A 236 13.28 -3.49 -12.98
N ARG A 237 12.14 -4.08 -13.39
CA ARG A 237 12.17 -5.30 -14.22
C ARG A 237 12.96 -5.13 -15.51
N GLY A 238 14.27 -5.42 -15.46
CA GLY A 238 15.15 -5.51 -16.61
C GLY A 238 15.47 -4.18 -17.27
N LEU A 239 15.20 -3.08 -16.60
CA LEU A 239 15.62 -1.75 -17.01
C LEU A 239 16.84 -1.40 -16.17
N SER A 240 17.98 -1.91 -16.57
CA SER A 240 19.23 -1.60 -15.93
C SER A 240 19.49 -0.09 -15.97
N ALA A 241 20.21 0.39 -14.96
CA ALA A 241 20.69 1.77 -14.88
C ALA A 241 21.45 2.24 -16.14
N GLU A 242 21.84 1.31 -16.99
CA GLU A 242 22.53 1.54 -18.28
C GLU A 242 21.75 2.43 -19.26
N HIS A 243 20.43 2.57 -19.11
CA HIS A 243 19.61 3.38 -20.02
C HIS A 243 19.06 4.66 -19.39
N GLY A 244 19.52 5.09 -18.22
CA GLY A 244 19.09 6.35 -17.57
C GLY A 244 17.59 6.43 -17.27
N HIS A 245 16.89 5.28 -17.17
CA HIS A 245 15.46 5.26 -16.90
C HIS A 245 15.19 5.50 -15.43
N SER A 246 14.40 6.51 -15.15
CA SER A 246 13.90 6.83 -13.83
C SER A 246 12.85 5.81 -13.38
N VAL A 247 12.91 5.41 -12.12
CA VAL A 247 11.97 4.48 -11.50
C VAL A 247 11.18 5.16 -10.38
N PRO A 248 9.96 4.70 -10.07
CA PRO A 248 9.22 5.18 -8.90
C PRO A 248 9.97 4.91 -7.61
N TYR A 249 9.88 5.83 -6.66
CA TYR A 249 10.30 5.60 -5.28
C TYR A 249 9.26 4.79 -4.53
N VAL A 250 9.65 3.80 -3.73
CA VAL A 250 8.70 2.92 -3.03
C VAL A 250 9.12 2.65 -1.60
N GLU A 251 8.17 2.75 -0.67
CA GLU A 251 8.29 2.31 0.72
C GLU A 251 7.10 1.43 1.11
N HIS A 252 7.36 0.47 2.00
CA HIS A 252 6.34 -0.40 2.57
C HIS A 252 6.40 -0.33 4.09
N PHE A 253 5.23 -0.23 4.73
CA PHE A 253 5.07 -0.23 6.18
C PHE A 253 4.24 -1.43 6.61
N ALA A 254 4.74 -2.25 7.51
CA ALA A 254 4.09 -3.47 7.93
C ALA A 254 4.17 -3.68 9.45
N ASN A 255 3.04 -4.02 10.06
CA ASN A 255 3.01 -4.63 11.38
C ASN A 255 3.29 -6.13 11.24
N GLY A 256 4.27 -6.66 11.98
CA GLY A 256 4.73 -8.03 11.82
C GLY A 256 3.70 -9.11 12.21
N LYS A 257 2.61 -8.72 12.87
CA LYS A 257 1.46 -9.57 13.22
C LYS A 257 0.19 -9.16 12.48
N ASP A 258 0.28 -8.31 11.47
CA ASP A 258 -0.83 -7.97 10.58
C ASP A 258 -1.02 -9.10 9.55
N PHE A 259 -2.20 -9.71 9.53
CA PHE A 259 -2.55 -10.80 8.62
C PHE A 259 -2.31 -10.45 7.15
N PHE A 260 -2.77 -9.26 6.68
CA PHE A 260 -2.63 -8.87 5.28
C PHE A 260 -1.18 -8.61 4.89
N ALA A 261 -0.41 -7.97 5.77
CA ALA A 261 1.02 -7.79 5.54
C ALA A 261 1.76 -9.14 5.51
N ARG A 262 1.37 -10.10 6.36
CA ARG A 262 2.00 -11.44 6.42
C ARG A 262 1.72 -12.31 5.20
N VAL A 263 0.49 -12.27 4.68
CA VAL A 263 0.18 -13.00 3.44
C VAL A 263 0.59 -12.22 2.19
N GLY A 264 0.85 -10.93 2.31
CA GLY A 264 1.28 -10.01 1.26
C GLY A 264 2.78 -9.73 1.28
N VAL A 265 3.12 -8.47 1.53
CA VAL A 265 4.50 -7.94 1.39
C VAL A 265 5.54 -8.71 2.21
N LEU A 266 5.22 -9.19 3.41
CA LEU A 266 6.17 -9.91 4.26
C LEU A 266 6.45 -11.34 3.76
N ALA A 267 5.47 -12.02 3.17
CA ALA A 267 5.68 -13.34 2.55
C ALA A 267 6.43 -13.23 1.21
N HIS A 268 6.43 -12.06 0.60
CA HIS A 268 6.92 -11.81 -0.76
C HIS A 268 7.97 -10.71 -0.82
N TYR A 269 8.69 -10.49 0.28
CA TYR A 269 9.66 -9.39 0.39
C TYR A 269 10.78 -9.44 -0.66
N HIS A 270 11.13 -10.63 -1.15
CA HIS A 270 12.10 -10.80 -2.26
C HIS A 270 11.56 -10.38 -3.63
N ASP A 271 10.23 -10.36 -3.78
CA ASP A 271 9.53 -10.02 -5.03
C ASP A 271 9.02 -8.57 -5.03
N THR A 272 9.52 -7.74 -4.10
CA THR A 272 9.04 -6.37 -3.89
C THR A 272 10.20 -5.40 -3.91
N SER A 273 10.08 -4.35 -4.72
CA SER A 273 11.03 -3.23 -4.76
C SER A 273 10.74 -2.22 -3.65
N GLY A 274 11.78 -1.50 -3.24
CA GLY A 274 11.70 -0.45 -2.23
C GLY A 274 12.05 -0.90 -0.83
N ALA A 275 12.04 0.05 0.12
CA ALA A 275 12.31 -0.21 1.52
C ALA A 275 11.10 -0.83 2.21
N ILE A 276 11.31 -1.83 3.06
CA ILE A 276 10.26 -2.44 3.88
C ILE A 276 10.55 -2.16 5.35
N PHE A 277 9.69 -1.39 5.98
CA PHE A 277 9.76 -0.99 7.38
C PHE A 277 8.79 -1.83 8.20
N VAL A 278 9.30 -2.58 9.17
CA VAL A 278 8.51 -3.56 9.92
C VAL A 278 8.67 -3.33 11.42
N ILE A 279 7.54 -3.32 12.15
CA ILE A 279 7.55 -3.48 13.61
C ILE A 279 7.20 -4.95 13.90
N PRO A 280 8.17 -5.80 14.29
CA PRO A 280 8.02 -7.28 14.24
C PRO A 280 6.86 -7.84 15.07
N ASN A 281 6.63 -7.29 16.27
CA ASN A 281 5.63 -7.82 17.21
C ASN A 281 4.33 -7.01 17.24
N LYS A 282 4.21 -5.97 16.41
CA LYS A 282 3.03 -5.12 16.37
C LYS A 282 1.87 -5.85 15.69
N LYS A 283 0.72 -5.80 16.33
CA LYS A 283 -0.56 -6.32 15.85
C LYS A 283 -1.36 -5.19 15.24
N GLY A 284 -2.47 -5.54 14.59
CA GLY A 284 -3.46 -4.62 14.09
C GLY A 284 -3.25 -4.24 12.64
N HIS A 285 -4.38 -4.06 11.95
CA HIS A 285 -4.43 -3.74 10.53
C HIS A 285 -5.06 -2.38 10.25
N MET A 286 -5.95 -1.88 11.13
CA MET A 286 -6.66 -0.61 10.89
C MET A 286 -5.68 0.53 10.61
N LEU A 287 -5.98 1.35 9.61
CA LEU A 287 -5.05 2.36 9.11
C LEU A 287 -4.78 3.45 10.14
N ASN A 288 -5.83 4.08 10.66
CA ASN A 288 -5.70 5.20 11.58
C ASN A 288 -5.13 4.74 12.93
N ASP A 289 -5.71 3.67 13.49
CA ASP A 289 -5.38 3.18 14.83
C ASP A 289 -4.01 2.50 14.90
N HIS A 290 -3.64 1.73 13.85
CA HIS A 290 -2.48 0.87 13.94
C HIS A 290 -1.28 1.32 13.10
N TYR A 291 -1.46 2.22 12.12
CA TYR A 291 -0.39 2.60 11.20
C TYR A 291 -0.03 4.09 11.22
N ILE A 292 -1.00 4.99 10.97
CA ILE A 292 -0.72 6.40 10.66
C ILE A 292 0.05 7.10 11.79
N LYS A 293 -0.38 6.96 13.04
CA LYS A 293 0.34 7.53 14.19
C LYS A 293 1.77 7.03 14.31
N GLY A 294 1.95 5.70 14.16
CA GLY A 294 3.28 5.10 14.25
C GLY A 294 4.20 5.61 13.15
N ILE A 295 3.67 5.82 11.94
CA ILE A 295 4.43 6.43 10.85
C ILE A 295 4.80 7.87 11.20
N GLY A 296 3.84 8.66 11.67
CA GLY A 296 4.06 10.07 12.04
C GLY A 296 5.04 10.27 13.21
N ARG A 297 5.15 9.29 14.13
CA ARG A 297 6.12 9.31 15.24
C ARG A 297 7.48 8.74 14.89
N GLY A 298 7.63 8.09 13.72
CA GLY A 298 8.86 7.41 13.35
C GLY A 298 9.04 6.01 13.94
N ASP A 299 7.97 5.39 14.50
CA ASP A 299 8.01 4.06 15.14
C ASP A 299 8.55 2.97 14.18
N TYR A 300 8.41 3.14 12.87
CA TYR A 300 8.86 2.19 11.85
C TYR A 300 10.31 2.40 11.46
N CYS A 301 10.79 3.64 11.36
CA CYS A 301 12.09 3.86 10.75
C CYS A 301 12.56 5.31 10.74
N ASP A 302 12.17 6.11 11.64
CA ASP A 302 12.72 7.45 11.83
C ASP A 302 13.18 8.15 10.50
N GLN A 303 14.41 8.65 10.47
CA GLN A 303 14.96 9.50 9.41
C GLN A 303 15.18 8.81 8.05
N ARG A 304 15.09 7.48 7.94
CA ARG A 304 15.31 6.76 6.67
C ARG A 304 14.09 6.76 5.76
N SER A 305 12.90 7.02 6.28
CA SER A 305 11.67 7.05 5.50
C SER A 305 11.37 8.45 4.98
N ARG A 306 11.06 8.57 3.67
CA ARG A 306 10.52 9.82 3.12
C ARG A 306 9.11 10.09 3.63
N LEU A 307 8.28 9.05 3.79
CA LEU A 307 6.93 9.25 4.31
C LEU A 307 6.96 9.83 5.72
N TYR A 308 7.87 9.37 6.58
CA TYR A 308 8.07 9.96 7.90
C TYR A 308 8.48 11.44 7.82
N LYS A 309 9.37 11.79 6.87
CA LYS A 309 9.78 13.19 6.69
C LYS A 309 8.65 14.13 6.26
N TYR A 310 7.64 13.60 5.59
CA TYR A 310 6.43 14.36 5.27
C TYR A 310 5.50 14.57 6.46
N ALA A 311 5.68 13.84 7.57
CA ALA A 311 4.84 13.97 8.75
C ALA A 311 4.88 15.41 9.29
N ASN A 312 3.77 15.85 9.87
CA ASN A 312 3.59 17.20 10.41
C ASN A 312 3.92 18.33 9.40
N GLY A 313 3.70 18.06 8.13
CA GLY A 313 3.92 19.02 7.06
C GLY A 313 5.38 19.20 6.64
N GLY A 314 6.27 18.30 7.04
CA GLY A 314 7.65 18.26 6.59
C GLY A 314 7.82 18.00 5.08
N GLU A 315 9.04 18.08 4.58
CA GLU A 315 9.39 17.78 3.18
C GLU A 315 10.48 16.73 3.08
N ALA A 316 10.36 15.85 2.09
CA ALA A 316 11.41 14.88 1.76
C ALA A 316 12.20 15.38 0.56
N GLY A 317 13.52 15.44 0.69
CA GLY A 317 14.42 15.81 -0.39
C GLY A 317 14.62 14.70 -1.42
N ALA A 318 15.05 15.06 -2.63
CA ALA A 318 15.36 14.09 -3.69
C ALA A 318 16.49 13.11 -3.30
N HIS A 319 17.39 13.53 -2.43
CA HIS A 319 18.54 12.75 -1.95
C HIS A 319 18.28 11.95 -0.67
N ASP A 320 17.05 12.05 -0.11
CA ASP A 320 16.69 11.24 1.03
C ASP A 320 16.64 9.77 0.63
N TYR A 321 17.11 8.93 1.52
CA TYR A 321 17.33 7.48 1.40
C TYR A 321 16.85 6.84 0.09
N ILE A 322 17.80 6.46 -0.76
CA ILE A 322 17.56 5.58 -1.90
C ILE A 322 17.74 4.15 -1.37
N PRO A 323 16.70 3.31 -1.37
CA PRO A 323 16.86 1.91 -0.98
C PRO A 323 17.92 1.28 -1.87
N THR A 324 19.07 0.93 -1.32
CA THR A 324 20.04 0.11 -2.03
C THR A 324 19.38 -1.23 -2.32
N ASP A 325 19.38 -1.64 -3.59
CA ASP A 325 18.88 -2.93 -4.03
C ASP A 325 19.51 -4.03 -3.17
N ARG A 326 18.68 -4.81 -2.43
CA ARG A 326 19.15 -5.90 -1.57
C ARG A 326 19.65 -7.11 -2.35
N ARG A 327 20.06 -6.94 -3.61
CA ARG A 327 20.71 -7.96 -4.40
C ARG A 327 22.23 -7.91 -4.22
N ARG A 328 22.69 -8.18 -3.00
CA ARG A 328 24.05 -8.65 -2.75
C ARG A 328 24.02 -9.84 -1.80
#